data_ddcaf85779e694f8d299e8f7dd042aff
#
_entry.id   ddcaf85779e694f8d299e8f7dd042aff
#
_cell.length_a   1.000
_cell.length_b   1.000
_cell.length_c   1.000
_cell.angle_alpha   90.00
_cell.angle_beta   90.00
_cell.angle_gamma   90.00
#
_symmetry.space_group_name_H-M   'P 1'
#
loop_
_entity.id
_entity.type
_entity.pdbx_description
1 polymer ?
#
loop_
_entity_poly.entity_id
_entity_poly.type
_entity_poly.pdbx_seq_one_letter_code
_entity_poly.pdbx_strand_id
1 'polypeptide(L)'
;MCGRYASARKRVELLEEFDVQRDGVSEPLEPDYNVAPTKPVYAVLTGRARGTGEHRGTGEHNHADHEPGGDEQAAGQARELRIVRWGLVPFWAKDPSIGSRLINARSETVSVKPAFRRAFARRRCLLPADGYYEWSRPGGDAKAAKQPYYIYRADGASLAFAGLYELWRNPAFPDDHPDAWLWTTTIITTSAPDELGRIHDRMPMVIEPALWADWLDPGNSDTSDLLGLMAPAGSAGLVYRRVSTAVNSVRNNGPRLIEPAEPEPAGPESAGPESAGPESAGPESAGPEPAGPEPAGPSAEPPARSPRLPRSPRLRSGASRGVPGSGPDTLF
;
A
#
# COMPACT_ATOMS: atom_id res chain seq x y z
N MET A 1 0.17 -3.07 -5.57
CA MET A 1 0.48 -1.89 -4.69
C MET A 1 -0.77 -1.05 -4.60
N CYS A 2 -1.22 -0.70 -3.39
CA CYS A 2 -2.39 0.15 -3.20
C CYS A 2 -2.16 1.51 -3.86
N GLY A 3 -2.77 1.73 -5.00
CA GLY A 3 -2.67 2.97 -5.78
C GLY A 3 -4.01 3.68 -5.96
N ARG A 4 -5.08 3.14 -5.35
CA ARG A 4 -6.41 3.69 -5.48
C ARG A 4 -7.30 3.23 -4.33
N TYR A 5 -8.10 4.13 -3.74
CA TYR A 5 -9.05 3.78 -2.69
C TYR A 5 -10.29 4.69 -2.72
N ALA A 6 -11.32 4.36 -1.95
CA ALA A 6 -12.50 5.18 -1.76
C ALA A 6 -12.47 5.84 -0.38
N SER A 7 -12.82 7.13 -0.32
CA SER A 7 -12.95 7.94 0.89
C SER A 7 -14.16 8.86 0.71
N ALA A 8 -15.33 8.32 0.99
CA ALA A 8 -16.61 8.99 0.75
C ALA A 8 -17.37 9.31 2.04
N ARG A 9 -16.88 8.87 3.21
CA ARG A 9 -17.47 9.21 4.51
C ARG A 9 -17.38 10.67 4.80
N LYS A 10 -18.45 11.17 5.43
CA LYS A 10 -18.51 12.57 5.87
C LYS A 10 -17.51 12.80 7.01
N ARG A 11 -16.98 14.02 7.07
CA ARG A 11 -16.07 14.45 8.14
C ARG A 11 -16.60 14.11 9.55
N VAL A 12 -17.88 14.38 9.83
CA VAL A 12 -18.48 14.12 11.12
C VAL A 12 -18.44 12.63 11.51
N GLU A 13 -18.67 11.74 10.56
CA GLU A 13 -18.60 10.29 10.76
C GLU A 13 -17.15 9.85 11.09
N LEU A 14 -16.17 10.45 10.42
CA LEU A 14 -14.75 10.17 10.71
C LEU A 14 -14.31 10.70 12.07
N LEU A 15 -14.81 11.86 12.51
CA LEU A 15 -14.52 12.39 13.84
C LEU A 15 -15.03 11.45 14.93
N GLU A 16 -16.21 10.89 14.76
CA GLU A 16 -16.81 9.94 15.69
C GLU A 16 -16.11 8.57 15.65
N GLU A 17 -15.98 7.97 14.44
CA GLU A 17 -15.43 6.62 14.25
C GLU A 17 -13.98 6.52 14.76
N PHE A 18 -13.16 7.55 14.53
CA PHE A 18 -11.75 7.56 14.92
C PHE A 18 -11.48 8.21 16.28
N ASP A 19 -12.54 8.54 17.05
CA ASP A 19 -12.43 9.21 18.34
C ASP A 19 -11.49 10.42 18.27
N VAL A 20 -11.80 11.35 17.35
CA VAL A 20 -11.00 12.55 17.10
C VAL A 20 -11.45 13.69 18.02
N GLN A 21 -10.53 14.22 18.83
CA GLN A 21 -10.81 15.31 19.76
C GLN A 21 -10.54 16.68 19.13
N ARG A 22 -9.81 16.71 17.99
CA ARG A 22 -9.40 17.95 17.34
C ARG A 22 -9.71 17.90 15.86
N ASP A 23 -10.53 18.84 15.41
CA ASP A 23 -10.85 19.01 14.01
C ASP A 23 -9.94 20.12 13.42
N GLY A 24 -8.91 19.71 12.68
CA GLY A 24 -7.98 20.59 11.99
C GLY A 24 -8.38 20.89 10.54
N VAL A 25 -9.61 20.55 10.15
CA VAL A 25 -10.11 20.67 8.78
C VAL A 25 -10.99 21.92 8.66
N SER A 26 -10.52 22.91 7.92
CA SER A 26 -11.30 24.12 7.61
C SER A 26 -12.42 23.87 6.60
N GLU A 27 -12.07 23.21 5.49
CA GLU A 27 -13.02 22.86 4.42
C GLU A 27 -13.02 21.34 4.26
N PRO A 28 -14.19 20.65 4.39
CA PRO A 28 -14.24 19.20 4.23
C PRO A 28 -13.98 18.82 2.77
N LEU A 29 -13.37 17.63 2.60
CA LEU A 29 -13.24 17.03 1.27
C LEU A 29 -14.60 16.50 0.82
N GLU A 30 -14.88 16.66 -0.47
CA GLU A 30 -16.03 16.03 -1.11
C GLU A 30 -15.82 14.49 -1.16
N PRO A 31 -16.92 13.71 -1.15
CA PRO A 31 -16.84 12.26 -1.28
C PRO A 31 -16.08 11.86 -2.55
N ASP A 32 -15.00 11.07 -2.37
CA ASP A 32 -14.19 10.60 -3.47
C ASP A 32 -14.13 9.06 -3.47
N TYR A 33 -14.86 8.47 -4.39
CA TYR A 33 -14.88 7.02 -4.62
C TYR A 33 -13.69 6.53 -5.47
N ASN A 34 -12.75 7.43 -5.82
CA ASN A 34 -11.65 7.12 -6.71
C ASN A 34 -10.42 7.98 -6.39
N VAL A 35 -10.02 7.95 -5.13
CA VAL A 35 -8.84 8.68 -4.63
C VAL A 35 -7.60 8.14 -5.32
N ALA A 36 -6.92 9.01 -6.05
CA ALA A 36 -5.66 8.72 -6.73
C ALA A 36 -4.48 9.40 -6.03
N PRO A 37 -3.24 8.94 -6.25
CA PRO A 37 -2.05 9.61 -5.74
C PRO A 37 -2.02 11.10 -6.05
N THR A 38 -1.42 11.87 -5.16
CA THR A 38 -1.28 13.33 -5.17
C THR A 38 -2.52 14.14 -4.81
N LYS A 39 -3.68 13.49 -4.64
CA LYS A 39 -4.87 14.15 -4.12
C LYS A 39 -4.75 14.48 -2.62
N PRO A 40 -5.50 15.49 -2.13
CA PRO A 40 -5.72 15.69 -0.70
C PRO A 40 -6.55 14.54 -0.13
N VAL A 41 -6.20 14.11 1.08
CA VAL A 41 -6.84 12.99 1.79
C VAL A 41 -6.93 13.30 3.28
N TYR A 42 -7.89 12.68 3.97
CA TYR A 42 -7.96 12.74 5.43
C TYR A 42 -6.88 11.87 6.07
N ALA A 43 -6.30 12.38 7.15
CA ALA A 43 -5.40 11.65 8.03
C ALA A 43 -5.76 11.94 9.49
N VAL A 44 -5.80 10.89 10.31
CA VAL A 44 -5.89 11.00 11.77
C VAL A 44 -4.48 10.84 12.32
N LEU A 45 -4.02 11.82 13.08
CA LEU A 45 -2.71 11.84 13.69
C LEU A 45 -2.80 12.34 15.13
N THR A 46 -1.76 12.15 15.92
CA THR A 46 -1.69 12.73 17.26
C THR A 46 -1.06 14.11 17.20
N GLY A 47 -1.81 15.12 17.61
CA GLY A 47 -1.36 16.48 17.76
C GLY A 47 -1.00 16.78 19.21
N ARG A 48 0.01 17.62 19.46
CA ARG A 48 0.22 18.19 20.79
C ARG A 48 -1.00 19.00 21.18
N ALA A 49 -1.56 18.75 22.37
CA ALA A 49 -2.51 19.66 22.98
C ALA A 49 -1.80 21.03 23.14
N ARG A 50 -2.19 22.02 22.34
CA ARG A 50 -1.85 23.40 22.67
C ARG A 50 -2.60 23.69 23.95
N GLY A 51 -1.87 23.91 25.06
CA GLY A 51 -2.45 24.49 26.24
C GLY A 51 -3.23 25.74 25.82
N THR A 52 -4.41 25.95 26.41
CA THR A 52 -5.24 27.14 26.23
C THR A 52 -4.49 28.34 26.83
N GLY A 53 -3.45 28.80 26.11
CA GLY A 53 -2.67 29.98 26.42
C GLY A 53 -2.88 30.99 25.30
N GLU A 54 -3.50 32.09 25.68
CA GLU A 54 -3.79 33.27 24.86
C GLU A 54 -2.63 33.66 23.96
N HIS A 55 -2.98 34.04 22.73
CA HIS A 55 -2.11 34.79 21.85
C HIS A 55 -1.56 36.04 22.56
N ARG A 56 -0.31 36.02 22.93
CA ARG A 56 0.50 37.24 23.04
C ARG A 56 1.73 37.10 22.16
N GLY A 57 1.79 38.05 21.24
CA GLY A 57 2.78 38.13 20.20
C GLY A 57 4.18 38.43 20.67
N THR A 58 5.04 38.44 19.69
CA THR A 58 6.44 38.92 19.61
C THR A 58 7.52 38.02 20.19
N GLY A 59 8.39 37.57 19.29
CA GLY A 59 9.80 37.41 19.61
C GLY A 59 10.39 36.05 19.32
N GLU A 60 11.24 36.02 18.32
CA GLU A 60 12.42 35.19 18.13
C GLU A 60 12.29 33.68 18.04
N HIS A 61 12.28 33.20 16.79
CA HIS A 61 12.48 31.79 16.47
C HIS A 61 13.96 31.42 16.50
N ASN A 62 14.39 30.82 17.59
CA ASN A 62 15.61 30.05 17.63
C ASN A 62 15.34 28.63 17.14
N HIS A 63 15.93 28.28 15.99
CA HIS A 63 16.09 26.91 15.54
C HIS A 63 17.11 26.21 16.43
N ALA A 64 16.67 25.64 17.54
CA ALA A 64 17.42 24.64 18.28
C ALA A 64 16.51 23.46 18.52
N ASP A 65 17.02 22.27 18.24
CA ASP A 65 16.43 20.99 18.62
C ASP A 65 16.10 21.03 20.12
N HIS A 66 14.89 21.41 20.48
CA HIS A 66 14.44 21.41 21.86
C HIS A 66 13.98 19.99 22.18
N GLU A 67 14.87 19.23 22.81
CA GLU A 67 14.53 18.03 23.55
C GLU A 67 13.59 18.44 24.68
N PRO A 68 12.37 17.90 24.81
CA PRO A 68 11.50 18.22 25.94
C PRO A 68 12.03 17.52 27.18
N GLY A 69 12.61 18.32 28.10
CA GLY A 69 12.86 17.90 29.46
C GLY A 69 11.57 17.54 30.20
N GLY A 70 11.64 16.51 31.04
CA GLY A 70 10.54 15.90 31.75
C GLY A 70 9.59 16.91 32.42
N ASP A 71 8.32 16.47 32.55
CA ASP A 71 7.11 16.98 33.17
C ASP A 71 5.96 17.47 32.28
N GLU A 72 6.07 17.42 30.93
CA GLU A 72 4.96 17.73 30.02
C GLU A 72 4.13 16.50 29.56
N GLN A 73 4.30 15.34 30.16
CA GLN A 73 3.61 14.10 29.76
C GLN A 73 2.12 14.04 30.13
N ALA A 74 1.58 15.04 30.82
CA ALA A 74 0.18 15.04 31.27
C ALA A 74 -0.79 15.85 30.38
N ALA A 75 -0.34 16.52 29.34
CA ALA A 75 -1.22 17.12 28.34
C ALA A 75 -1.62 16.04 27.34
N GLY A 76 -2.84 15.47 27.50
CA GLY A 76 -3.36 14.34 26.73
C GLY A 76 -3.08 14.45 25.25
N GLN A 77 -2.55 13.38 24.68
CA GLN A 77 -2.32 13.25 23.24
C GLN A 77 -3.67 13.18 22.54
N ALA A 78 -4.12 14.31 21.96
CA ALA A 78 -5.39 14.38 21.25
C ALA A 78 -5.24 13.91 19.81
N ARG A 79 -6.14 13.06 19.35
CA ARG A 79 -6.25 12.73 17.92
C ARG A 79 -6.78 13.93 17.17
N GLU A 80 -6.15 14.23 16.06
CA GLU A 80 -6.48 15.35 15.19
C GLU A 80 -6.79 14.84 13.79
N LEU A 81 -7.92 15.26 13.21
CA LEU A 81 -8.21 15.05 11.79
C LEU A 81 -7.60 16.19 10.98
N ARG A 82 -6.85 15.84 9.95
CA ARG A 82 -6.17 16.80 9.09
C ARG A 82 -6.25 16.40 7.62
N ILE A 83 -6.21 17.36 6.74
CA ILE A 83 -6.04 17.12 5.30
C ILE A 83 -4.54 17.14 4.98
N VAL A 84 -4.08 16.10 4.28
CA VAL A 84 -2.70 15.92 3.85
C VAL A 84 -2.67 15.48 2.38
N ARG A 85 -1.57 15.71 1.68
CA ARG A 85 -1.41 15.27 0.29
C ARG A 85 -0.87 13.84 0.25
N TRP A 86 -1.50 12.96 -0.50
CA TRP A 86 -1.01 11.59 -0.68
C TRP A 86 0.20 11.53 -1.62
N GLY A 87 1.34 11.11 -1.11
CA GLY A 87 2.64 11.07 -1.75
C GLY A 87 3.66 11.81 -0.89
N LEU A 88 4.35 11.05 0.00
CA LEU A 88 5.23 11.61 1.03
C LEU A 88 6.41 12.37 0.41
N VAL A 89 6.60 13.59 0.86
CA VAL A 89 7.77 14.40 0.53
C VAL A 89 8.70 14.42 1.75
N PRO A 90 9.85 13.74 1.71
CA PRO A 90 10.79 13.77 2.82
C PRO A 90 11.24 15.20 3.12
N PHE A 91 11.46 15.54 4.39
CA PHE A 91 11.85 16.90 4.81
C PHE A 91 13.11 17.44 4.11
N TRP A 92 14.01 16.55 3.69
CA TRP A 92 15.26 16.88 2.98
C TRP A 92 15.11 16.99 1.46
N ALA A 93 13.93 16.72 0.92
CA ALA A 93 13.71 16.76 -0.52
C ALA A 93 13.82 18.19 -1.06
N LYS A 94 14.52 18.33 -2.18
CA LYS A 94 14.66 19.63 -2.87
C LYS A 94 13.43 20.02 -3.66
N ASP A 95 12.62 19.02 -4.07
CA ASP A 95 11.47 19.19 -4.93
C ASP A 95 10.32 18.30 -4.47
N PRO A 96 9.08 18.83 -4.34
CA PRO A 96 7.94 18.05 -3.87
C PRO A 96 7.43 17.02 -4.87
N SER A 97 7.89 17.01 -6.11
CA SER A 97 7.51 16.02 -7.14
C SER A 97 7.92 14.60 -6.78
N ILE A 98 8.94 14.43 -5.92
CA ILE A 98 9.36 13.12 -5.40
C ILE A 98 8.19 12.36 -4.74
N GLY A 99 7.22 13.09 -4.15
CA GLY A 99 6.04 12.51 -3.50
C GLY A 99 5.25 11.59 -4.43
N SER A 100 5.19 11.88 -5.73
CA SER A 100 4.48 11.02 -6.69
C SER A 100 5.04 9.59 -6.77
N ARG A 101 6.29 9.36 -6.35
CA ARG A 101 6.96 8.05 -6.29
C ARG A 101 6.97 7.44 -4.90
N LEU A 102 6.56 8.19 -3.88
CA LEU A 102 6.55 7.78 -2.48
C LEU A 102 5.12 7.68 -1.93
N ILE A 103 4.21 7.17 -2.76
CA ILE A 103 2.80 6.93 -2.39
C ILE A 103 2.63 5.74 -1.44
N ASN A 104 3.57 4.78 -1.49
CA ASN A 104 3.58 3.61 -0.63
C ASN A 104 4.96 3.35 -0.02
N ALA A 105 4.97 2.91 1.24
CA ALA A 105 6.12 2.38 1.95
C ALA A 105 5.92 0.88 2.22
N ARG A 106 6.92 0.05 1.98
CA ARG A 106 6.83 -1.39 2.30
C ARG A 106 7.11 -1.62 3.79
N SER A 107 6.27 -2.37 4.48
CA SER A 107 6.43 -2.71 5.90
C SER A 107 7.80 -3.33 6.20
N GLU A 108 8.34 -4.14 5.29
CA GLU A 108 9.61 -4.85 5.45
C GLU A 108 10.83 -3.91 5.46
N THR A 109 10.68 -2.69 4.96
CA THR A 109 11.81 -1.74 4.81
C THR A 109 11.52 -0.35 5.33
N VAL A 110 10.33 -0.11 5.86
CA VAL A 110 9.89 1.23 6.30
C VAL A 110 10.78 1.81 7.39
N SER A 111 11.24 0.97 8.30
CA SER A 111 12.10 1.36 9.43
C SER A 111 13.54 1.71 9.06
N VAL A 112 14.01 1.28 7.88
CA VAL A 112 15.42 1.46 7.46
C VAL A 112 15.60 2.42 6.29
N LYS A 113 14.58 2.55 5.41
CA LYS A 113 14.70 3.43 4.24
C LYS A 113 14.78 4.90 4.62
N PRO A 114 15.75 5.67 4.10
CA PRO A 114 15.95 7.08 4.44
C PRO A 114 14.72 7.97 4.26
N ALA A 115 13.87 7.66 3.28
CA ALA A 115 12.65 8.43 3.02
C ALA A 115 11.58 8.24 4.11
N PHE A 116 11.60 7.13 4.85
CA PHE A 116 10.50 6.74 5.75
C PHE A 116 10.92 6.59 7.21
N ARG A 117 12.17 6.18 7.51
CA ARG A 117 12.60 5.79 8.85
C ARG A 117 12.32 6.83 9.94
N ARG A 118 12.50 8.13 9.61
CA ARG A 118 12.26 9.21 10.58
C ARG A 118 10.76 9.39 10.84
N ALA A 119 9.95 9.36 9.78
CA ALA A 119 8.51 9.44 9.91
C ALA A 119 7.95 8.20 10.62
N PHE A 120 8.47 7.01 10.33
CA PHE A 120 8.09 5.77 11.00
C PHE A 120 8.29 5.83 12.52
N ALA A 121 9.39 6.38 12.96
CA ALA A 121 9.68 6.50 14.39
C ALA A 121 8.76 7.48 15.13
N ARG A 122 8.26 8.57 14.48
CA ARG A 122 7.61 9.67 15.22
C ARG A 122 6.38 10.29 14.56
N ARG A 123 6.12 10.02 13.28
CA ARG A 123 5.06 10.66 12.49
C ARG A 123 4.17 9.65 11.80
N ARG A 124 3.47 8.89 12.61
CA ARG A 124 2.50 7.90 12.16
C ARG A 124 1.11 8.52 12.14
N CYS A 125 0.30 8.07 11.22
CA CYS A 125 -1.09 8.46 11.08
C CYS A 125 -1.94 7.26 10.66
N LEU A 126 -3.24 7.42 10.75
CA LEU A 126 -4.21 6.52 10.13
C LEU A 126 -4.86 7.24 8.96
N LEU A 127 -5.03 6.55 7.85
CA LEU A 127 -5.71 7.07 6.68
C LEU A 127 -7.05 6.35 6.55
N PRO A 128 -8.17 7.03 6.85
CA PRO A 128 -9.51 6.46 6.71
C PRO A 128 -9.84 6.12 5.26
N ALA A 129 -10.38 4.94 5.02
CA ALA A 129 -10.83 4.51 3.70
C ALA A 129 -12.07 3.62 3.82
N ASP A 130 -13.03 3.78 2.90
CA ASP A 130 -14.20 2.89 2.82
C ASP A 130 -13.83 1.53 2.22
N GLY A 131 -12.75 1.49 1.46
CA GLY A 131 -12.18 0.32 0.81
C GLY A 131 -11.17 0.74 -0.23
N TYR A 132 -10.47 -0.22 -0.84
CA TYR A 132 -9.43 0.05 -1.82
C TYR A 132 -9.61 -0.81 -3.08
N TYR A 133 -8.92 -0.43 -4.15
CA TYR A 133 -8.97 -1.13 -5.42
C TYR A 133 -7.65 -1.81 -5.72
N GLU A 134 -7.74 -3.03 -6.22
CA GLU A 134 -6.63 -3.74 -6.84
C GLU A 134 -7.09 -4.41 -8.14
N TRP A 135 -6.14 -4.70 -9.00
CA TRP A 135 -6.39 -5.19 -10.35
C TRP A 135 -5.75 -6.56 -10.55
N SER A 136 -6.58 -7.53 -10.90
CA SER A 136 -6.12 -8.86 -11.31
C SER A 136 -6.29 -9.07 -12.81
N ARG A 137 -5.49 -9.97 -13.36
CA ARG A 137 -5.68 -10.48 -14.71
C ARG A 137 -6.34 -11.85 -14.64
N PRO A 138 -7.52 -12.03 -15.27
CA PRO A 138 -8.17 -13.33 -15.31
C PRO A 138 -7.24 -14.40 -15.89
N GLY A 139 -7.17 -15.56 -15.24
CA GLY A 139 -6.38 -16.70 -15.72
C GLY A 139 -4.86 -16.48 -15.73
N GLY A 140 -4.33 -15.36 -15.18
CA GLY A 140 -2.89 -15.08 -15.20
C GLY A 140 -2.35 -14.66 -16.58
N ASP A 141 -3.20 -14.51 -17.59
CA ASP A 141 -2.78 -14.08 -18.92
C ASP A 141 -2.30 -12.62 -18.89
N ALA A 142 -1.01 -12.43 -19.24
CA ALA A 142 -0.39 -11.11 -19.28
C ALA A 142 -1.05 -10.16 -20.30
N LYS A 143 -1.75 -10.68 -21.31
CA LYS A 143 -2.43 -9.92 -22.36
C LYS A 143 -3.89 -9.61 -22.02
N ALA A 144 -4.50 -10.31 -21.07
CA ALA A 144 -5.87 -10.07 -20.64
C ALA A 144 -6.04 -8.68 -20.04
N ALA A 145 -7.19 -8.05 -20.30
CA ALA A 145 -7.57 -6.80 -19.66
C ALA A 145 -7.61 -7.00 -18.13
N LYS A 146 -7.11 -6.00 -17.41
CA LYS A 146 -7.16 -6.04 -15.95
C LYS A 146 -8.58 -5.82 -15.45
N GLN A 147 -9.06 -6.72 -14.61
CA GLN A 147 -10.32 -6.62 -13.89
C GLN A 147 -10.08 -5.92 -12.56
N PRO A 148 -10.71 -4.78 -12.27
CA PRO A 148 -10.66 -4.14 -10.95
C PRO A 148 -11.55 -4.87 -9.95
N TYR A 149 -11.06 -4.93 -8.72
CA TYR A 149 -11.76 -5.42 -7.54
C TYR A 149 -11.79 -4.33 -6.48
N TYR A 150 -12.91 -4.20 -5.79
CA TYR A 150 -13.06 -3.36 -4.62
C TYR A 150 -13.02 -4.23 -3.38
N ILE A 151 -12.07 -3.93 -2.47
CA ILE A 151 -11.83 -4.68 -1.23
C ILE A 151 -12.22 -3.76 -0.06
N TYR A 152 -13.06 -4.26 0.85
CA TYR A 152 -13.66 -3.49 1.93
C TYR A 152 -13.99 -4.37 3.12
N ARG A 153 -14.37 -3.79 4.27
CA ARG A 153 -14.81 -4.55 5.45
C ARG A 153 -16.24 -5.01 5.31
N ALA A 154 -16.51 -6.27 5.66
CA ALA A 154 -17.85 -6.87 5.60
C ALA A 154 -18.86 -6.20 6.53
N ASP A 155 -18.39 -5.67 7.67
CA ASP A 155 -19.19 -4.94 8.65
C ASP A 155 -19.51 -3.48 8.26
N GLY A 156 -18.94 -3.02 7.15
CA GLY A 156 -19.14 -1.67 6.63
C GLY A 156 -18.37 -0.58 7.38
N ALA A 157 -17.53 -0.91 8.37
CA ALA A 157 -16.66 0.06 9.04
C ALA A 157 -15.52 0.51 8.14
N SER A 158 -14.90 1.65 8.46
CA SER A 158 -13.74 2.13 7.74
C SER A 158 -12.54 1.22 7.92
N LEU A 159 -11.71 1.16 6.88
CA LEU A 159 -10.34 0.68 6.96
C LEU A 159 -9.46 1.82 7.48
N ALA A 160 -8.65 1.55 8.49
CA ALA A 160 -7.64 2.46 8.98
C ALA A 160 -6.26 2.06 8.42
N PHE A 161 -5.86 2.65 7.28
CA PHE A 161 -4.56 2.32 6.72
C PHE A 161 -3.44 2.90 7.57
N ALA A 162 -2.44 2.08 7.88
CA ALA A 162 -1.19 2.56 8.47
C ALA A 162 -0.53 3.56 7.54
N GLY A 163 -0.35 4.77 8.00
CA GLY A 163 0.26 5.85 7.24
C GLY A 163 1.43 6.47 7.99
N LEU A 164 2.29 7.13 7.23
CA LEU A 164 3.32 8.03 7.74
C LEU A 164 3.07 9.41 7.16
N TYR A 165 3.34 10.45 7.94
CA TYR A 165 3.26 11.79 7.43
C TYR A 165 4.59 12.54 7.56
N GLU A 166 4.76 13.57 6.74
CA GLU A 166 5.93 14.43 6.76
C GLU A 166 5.51 15.87 6.48
N LEU A 167 6.23 16.81 7.11
CA LEU A 167 6.13 18.22 6.83
C LEU A 167 7.33 18.63 5.99
N TRP A 168 7.04 19.12 4.80
CA TRP A 168 8.07 19.62 3.90
C TRP A 168 8.00 21.12 3.81
N ARG A 169 9.14 21.79 4.07
CA ARG A 169 9.26 23.23 3.95
C ARG A 169 9.44 23.62 2.49
N ASN A 170 8.51 24.39 1.98
CA ASN A 170 8.58 24.90 0.62
C ASN A 170 9.49 26.17 0.59
N PRO A 171 10.70 26.07 0.01
CA PRO A 171 11.62 27.20 0.01
C PRO A 171 11.18 28.38 -0.86
N ALA A 172 10.15 28.22 -1.67
CA ALA A 172 9.60 29.29 -2.51
C ALA A 172 8.79 30.32 -1.73
N PHE A 173 8.41 30.03 -0.48
CA PHE A 173 7.59 30.91 0.35
C PHE A 173 8.33 31.33 1.63
N PRO A 174 8.05 32.52 2.20
CA PRO A 174 8.52 32.88 3.54
C PRO A 174 7.84 32.00 4.60
N ASP A 175 8.39 31.97 5.83
CA ASP A 175 7.96 31.01 6.87
C ASP A 175 6.53 31.22 7.39
N ASP A 176 6.04 32.45 7.32
CA ASP A 176 4.71 32.86 7.73
C ASP A 176 3.63 32.67 6.62
N HIS A 177 4.04 32.27 5.42
CA HIS A 177 3.11 32.04 4.33
C HIS A 177 2.28 30.76 4.56
N PRO A 178 0.96 30.75 4.28
CA PRO A 178 0.11 29.57 4.45
C PRO A 178 0.65 28.31 3.76
N ASP A 179 1.23 28.47 2.56
CA ASP A 179 1.78 27.38 1.75
C ASP A 179 3.25 27.09 2.02
N ALA A 180 3.83 27.69 3.09
CA ALA A 180 5.21 27.43 3.47
C ALA A 180 5.44 25.97 3.87
N TRP A 181 4.41 25.29 4.37
CA TRP A 181 4.50 23.92 4.86
C TRP A 181 3.52 22.99 4.14
N LEU A 182 4.07 22.00 3.44
CA LEU A 182 3.29 20.97 2.76
C LEU A 182 3.21 19.72 3.65
N TRP A 183 2.01 19.37 4.08
CA TRP A 183 1.72 18.12 4.78
C TRP A 183 1.52 17.00 3.76
N THR A 184 2.28 15.94 3.91
CA THR A 184 2.24 14.82 2.97
C THR A 184 2.19 13.49 3.70
N THR A 185 1.65 12.45 3.04
CA THR A 185 1.51 11.11 3.64
C THR A 185 1.86 10.01 2.65
N THR A 186 2.18 8.82 3.19
CA THR A 186 2.34 7.57 2.44
C THR A 186 1.58 6.46 3.13
N ILE A 187 1.06 5.50 2.36
CA ILE A 187 0.41 4.30 2.88
C ILE A 187 1.48 3.22 3.08
N ILE A 188 1.50 2.58 4.25
CA ILE A 188 2.33 1.38 4.45
C ILE A 188 1.61 0.19 3.81
N THR A 189 2.36 -0.64 3.09
CA THR A 189 1.83 -1.84 2.45
C THR A 189 2.55 -3.08 2.95
N THR A 190 1.82 -4.19 3.00
CA THR A 190 2.30 -5.52 3.38
C THR A 190 1.96 -6.55 2.32
N SER A 191 2.44 -7.77 2.47
CA SER A 191 2.04 -8.90 1.63
C SER A 191 0.57 -9.23 1.84
N ALA A 192 -0.15 -9.46 0.76
CA ALA A 192 -1.55 -9.87 0.82
C ALA A 192 -1.62 -11.38 1.12
N PRO A 193 -2.46 -11.82 2.07
CA PRO A 193 -2.64 -13.24 2.35
C PRO A 193 -3.60 -13.89 1.35
N ASP A 194 -3.44 -15.19 1.17
CA ASP A 194 -4.37 -16.14 0.55
C ASP A 194 -5.19 -15.62 -0.65
N GLU A 195 -6.50 -15.45 -0.47
CA GLU A 195 -7.41 -15.07 -1.54
C GLU A 195 -7.16 -13.66 -2.09
N LEU A 196 -6.80 -12.71 -1.24
CA LEU A 196 -6.44 -11.36 -1.68
C LEU A 196 -5.13 -11.38 -2.46
N GLY A 197 -4.21 -12.28 -2.13
CA GLY A 197 -2.98 -12.51 -2.87
C GLY A 197 -3.19 -12.97 -4.31
N ARG A 198 -4.33 -13.60 -4.62
CA ARG A 198 -4.73 -13.94 -6.00
C ARG A 198 -5.11 -12.72 -6.82
N ILE A 199 -5.56 -11.65 -6.19
CA ILE A 199 -5.87 -10.38 -6.86
C ILE A 199 -4.58 -9.60 -7.06
N HIS A 200 -3.82 -9.41 -5.97
CA HIS A 200 -2.53 -8.72 -5.97
C HIS A 200 -1.69 -9.17 -4.78
N ASP A 201 -0.37 -9.29 -4.96
CA ASP A 201 0.60 -9.74 -3.93
C ASP A 201 0.77 -8.77 -2.75
N ARG A 202 0.27 -7.53 -2.87
CA ARG A 202 0.37 -6.48 -1.85
C ARG A 202 -0.99 -5.89 -1.51
N MET A 203 -1.15 -5.50 -0.23
CA MET A 203 -2.31 -4.79 0.28
C MET A 203 -1.88 -3.63 1.20
N PRO A 204 -2.72 -2.60 1.43
CA PRO A 204 -2.48 -1.64 2.49
C PRO A 204 -2.46 -2.34 3.84
N MET A 205 -1.54 -1.93 4.72
CA MET A 205 -1.52 -2.36 6.11
C MET A 205 -2.69 -1.70 6.84
N VAL A 206 -3.57 -2.49 7.41
CA VAL A 206 -4.69 -2.00 8.24
C VAL A 206 -4.30 -2.12 9.71
N ILE A 207 -4.55 -1.08 10.49
CA ILE A 207 -4.39 -1.08 11.94
C ILE A 207 -5.76 -1.26 12.58
N GLU A 208 -5.91 -2.29 13.39
CA GLU A 208 -7.15 -2.56 14.11
C GLU A 208 -7.44 -1.49 15.16
N PRO A 209 -8.72 -1.19 15.47
CA PRO A 209 -9.10 -0.11 16.40
C PRO A 209 -8.43 -0.22 17.77
N ALA A 210 -8.22 -1.44 18.28
CA ALA A 210 -7.55 -1.67 19.57
C ALA A 210 -6.08 -1.20 19.59
N LEU A 211 -5.44 -1.06 18.44
CA LEU A 211 -4.03 -0.68 18.30
C LEU A 211 -3.85 0.79 17.86
N TRP A 212 -4.93 1.54 17.64
CA TRP A 212 -4.82 2.92 17.15
C TRP A 212 -4.06 3.84 18.12
N ALA A 213 -4.30 3.71 19.42
CA ALA A 213 -3.61 4.51 20.42
C ALA A 213 -2.10 4.28 20.40
N ASP A 214 -1.68 3.00 20.39
CA ASP A 214 -0.27 2.63 20.37
C ASP A 214 0.41 3.01 19.04
N TRP A 215 -0.30 2.84 17.92
CA TRP A 215 0.19 3.26 16.61
C TRP A 215 0.42 4.76 16.51
N LEU A 216 -0.50 5.54 17.05
CA LEU A 216 -0.48 7.00 16.99
C LEU A 216 0.38 7.65 18.08
N ASP A 217 0.88 6.90 19.07
CA ASP A 217 1.69 7.44 20.15
C ASP A 217 3.06 7.96 19.66
N PRO A 218 3.30 9.28 19.59
CA PRO A 218 4.58 9.83 19.15
C PRO A 218 5.71 9.60 20.18
N GLY A 219 5.38 9.24 21.41
CA GLY A 219 6.32 8.89 22.47
C GLY A 219 6.96 7.52 22.24
N ASN A 220 6.24 6.58 21.60
CA ASN A 220 6.81 5.29 21.20
C ASN A 220 7.64 5.46 19.94
N SER A 221 8.96 5.38 20.05
CA SER A 221 9.91 5.39 18.94
C SER A 221 10.68 4.07 18.79
N ASP A 222 10.34 3.06 19.59
CA ASP A 222 10.96 1.74 19.49
C ASP A 222 10.53 1.05 18.20
N THR A 223 11.50 0.81 17.33
CA THR A 223 11.24 0.22 16.02
C THR A 223 10.69 -1.21 16.11
N SER A 224 11.12 -1.97 17.13
CA SER A 224 10.67 -3.36 17.32
C SER A 224 9.21 -3.41 17.71
N ASP A 225 8.82 -2.57 18.68
CA ASP A 225 7.43 -2.46 19.13
C ASP A 225 6.53 -2.00 17.97
N LEU A 226 6.94 -0.98 17.24
CA LEU A 226 6.20 -0.46 16.09
C LEU A 226 6.03 -1.47 14.96
N LEU A 227 7.05 -2.29 14.70
CA LEU A 227 6.95 -3.41 13.75
C LEU A 227 5.99 -4.49 14.27
N GLY A 228 5.94 -4.71 15.59
CA GLY A 228 4.97 -5.61 16.23
C GLY A 228 3.53 -5.18 16.01
N LEU A 229 3.24 -3.88 16.06
CA LEU A 229 1.89 -3.33 15.79
C LEU A 229 1.44 -3.53 14.32
N MET A 230 2.40 -3.72 13.42
CA MET A 230 2.15 -3.97 12.00
C MET A 230 2.08 -5.47 11.66
N ALA A 231 1.92 -6.36 12.66
CA ALA A 231 1.63 -7.75 12.37
C ALA A 231 0.36 -7.83 11.50
N PRO A 232 0.37 -8.57 10.38
CA PRO A 232 -0.79 -8.62 9.51
C PRO A 232 -2.00 -9.09 10.32
N ALA A 233 -2.93 -8.18 10.61
CA ALA A 233 -4.29 -8.58 10.89
C ALA A 233 -4.73 -9.31 9.63
N GLY A 234 -4.86 -10.63 9.66
CA GLY A 234 -5.18 -11.42 8.47
C GLY A 234 -6.29 -10.77 7.63
N SER A 235 -6.70 -11.38 6.55
CA SER A 235 -7.87 -10.93 5.76
C SER A 235 -9.21 -11.06 6.52
N ALA A 236 -9.17 -11.33 7.84
CA ALA A 236 -10.35 -11.51 8.67
C ALA A 236 -11.26 -10.28 8.56
N GLY A 237 -12.48 -10.49 8.06
CA GLY A 237 -13.47 -9.44 7.86
C GLY A 237 -13.32 -8.63 6.57
N LEU A 238 -12.28 -8.82 5.77
CA LEU A 238 -12.19 -8.24 4.42
C LEU A 238 -12.94 -9.10 3.42
N VAL A 239 -13.73 -8.43 2.60
CA VAL A 239 -14.42 -9.03 1.46
C VAL A 239 -14.10 -8.26 0.20
N TYR A 240 -14.29 -8.87 -0.95
CA TYR A 240 -14.04 -8.22 -2.23
C TYR A 240 -15.13 -8.52 -3.24
N ARG A 241 -15.26 -7.65 -4.23
CA ARG A 241 -16.16 -7.82 -5.38
C ARG A 241 -15.53 -7.25 -6.64
N ARG A 242 -15.92 -7.81 -7.78
CA ARG A 242 -15.63 -7.22 -9.09
C ARG A 242 -16.38 -5.91 -9.23
N VAL A 243 -15.73 -4.90 -9.79
CA VAL A 243 -16.34 -3.60 -10.06
C VAL A 243 -16.12 -3.20 -11.50
N SER A 244 -16.86 -2.18 -11.94
CA SER A 244 -16.76 -1.68 -13.32
C SER A 244 -15.35 -1.15 -13.63
N THR A 245 -14.89 -1.40 -14.86
CA THR A 245 -13.65 -0.82 -15.41
C THR A 245 -13.67 0.71 -15.49
N ALA A 246 -14.82 1.35 -15.26
CA ALA A 246 -14.93 2.80 -15.15
C ALA A 246 -13.99 3.38 -14.08
N VAL A 247 -13.65 2.60 -13.02
CA VAL A 247 -12.68 3.01 -11.99
C VAL A 247 -11.26 3.24 -12.54
N ASN A 248 -10.93 2.68 -13.70
CA ASN A 248 -9.61 2.84 -14.33
C ASN A 248 -9.29 4.31 -14.64
N SER A 249 -10.30 5.09 -14.99
CA SER A 249 -10.13 6.53 -15.22
C SER A 249 -10.21 7.29 -13.90
N VAL A 250 -9.13 8.00 -13.54
CA VAL A 250 -9.08 8.86 -12.34
C VAL A 250 -10.03 10.06 -12.40
N ARG A 251 -10.62 10.33 -13.57
CA ARG A 251 -11.61 11.41 -13.76
C ARG A 251 -13.01 10.98 -13.32
N ASN A 252 -13.26 9.69 -13.24
CA ASN A 252 -14.54 9.16 -12.81
C ASN A 252 -14.62 9.16 -11.29
N ASN A 253 -15.74 9.62 -10.75
CA ASN A 253 -16.07 9.61 -9.34
C ASN A 253 -17.55 9.25 -9.17
N GLY A 254 -17.93 8.77 -7.99
CA GLY A 254 -19.31 8.47 -7.61
C GLY A 254 -19.52 7.05 -7.13
N PRO A 255 -20.65 6.80 -6.43
CA PRO A 255 -20.91 5.55 -5.73
C PRO A 255 -20.97 4.31 -6.65
N ARG A 256 -21.32 4.48 -7.91
CA ARG A 256 -21.34 3.36 -8.88
C ARG A 256 -19.98 2.68 -9.06
N LEU A 257 -18.88 3.34 -8.71
CA LEU A 257 -17.55 2.76 -8.84
C LEU A 257 -17.27 1.64 -7.83
N ILE A 258 -18.00 1.62 -6.72
CA ILE A 258 -17.90 0.57 -5.71
C ILE A 258 -19.00 -0.49 -5.81
N GLU A 259 -19.98 -0.31 -6.69
CA GLU A 259 -21.05 -1.29 -6.91
C GLU A 259 -20.50 -2.55 -7.63
N PRO A 260 -21.12 -3.71 -7.42
CA PRO A 260 -20.76 -4.91 -8.17
C PRO A 260 -20.85 -4.64 -9.67
N ALA A 261 -19.85 -5.11 -10.42
CA ALA A 261 -19.96 -5.12 -11.87
C ALA A 261 -21.13 -6.01 -12.31
N GLU A 262 -21.92 -5.54 -13.27
CA GLU A 262 -22.91 -6.39 -13.91
C GLU A 262 -22.22 -7.65 -14.44
N PRO A 263 -22.85 -8.84 -14.32
CA PRO A 263 -22.32 -10.03 -14.97
C PRO A 263 -22.16 -9.74 -16.47
N GLU A 264 -20.98 -10.02 -17.01
CA GLU A 264 -20.81 -9.96 -18.46
C GLU A 264 -21.92 -10.81 -19.08
N PRO A 265 -22.68 -10.28 -20.07
CA PRO A 265 -23.63 -11.11 -20.79
C PRO A 265 -22.86 -12.34 -21.28
N ALA A 266 -23.37 -13.52 -20.95
CA ALA A 266 -22.82 -14.76 -21.44
C ALA A 266 -22.63 -14.59 -22.96
N GLY A 267 -21.36 -14.59 -23.39
CA GLY A 267 -21.06 -14.51 -24.82
C GLY A 267 -21.90 -15.56 -25.54
N PRO A 268 -22.33 -15.35 -26.81
CA PRO A 268 -23.10 -16.31 -27.49
C PRO A 268 -22.42 -17.67 -27.37
N GLU A 269 -23.09 -18.59 -26.67
CA GLU A 269 -22.72 -19.99 -26.66
C GLU A 269 -22.50 -20.34 -28.13
N SER A 270 -21.28 -20.69 -28.49
CA SER A 270 -21.02 -21.21 -29.83
C SER A 270 -21.86 -22.48 -29.95
N ALA A 271 -23.04 -22.32 -30.50
CA ALA A 271 -23.85 -23.44 -30.95
C ALA A 271 -22.94 -24.21 -31.93
N GLY A 272 -22.33 -25.26 -31.40
CA GLY A 272 -21.65 -26.23 -32.26
C GLY A 272 -22.60 -26.66 -33.33
N PRO A 273 -22.17 -26.89 -34.58
CA PRO A 273 -23.04 -27.33 -35.63
C PRO A 273 -23.65 -28.68 -35.23
N GLU A 274 -24.94 -28.66 -35.03
CA GLU A 274 -25.78 -29.84 -34.92
C GLU A 274 -25.63 -30.63 -36.24
N SER A 275 -24.75 -31.63 -36.25
CA SER A 275 -24.60 -32.54 -37.37
C SER A 275 -25.78 -33.50 -37.34
N ALA A 276 -26.86 -33.13 -38.01
CA ALA A 276 -27.87 -34.05 -38.43
C ALA A 276 -27.26 -35.02 -39.47
N GLY A 277 -26.79 -36.16 -38.99
CA GLY A 277 -26.42 -37.28 -39.87
C GLY A 277 -27.66 -38.06 -40.27
N PRO A 278 -27.80 -38.45 -41.56
CA PRO A 278 -28.95 -39.24 -42.01
C PRO A 278 -28.83 -40.68 -41.49
N GLU A 279 -29.97 -41.15 -40.99
CA GLU A 279 -30.27 -42.52 -40.69
C GLU A 279 -30.21 -43.33 -41.97
N SER A 280 -29.31 -44.34 -42.09
CA SER A 280 -29.39 -45.41 -43.11
C SER A 280 -29.31 -46.76 -42.40
N ALA A 281 -30.46 -47.46 -42.51
CA ALA A 281 -30.60 -48.82 -42.11
C ALA A 281 -29.96 -49.78 -43.13
N GLY A 282 -29.46 -50.92 -42.65
CA GLY A 282 -29.20 -52.09 -43.40
C GLY A 282 -27.91 -52.82 -43.11
N PRO A 283 -27.80 -54.12 -43.44
CA PRO A 283 -28.21 -55.20 -42.55
C PRO A 283 -26.98 -56.04 -42.03
N GLU A 284 -27.34 -56.89 -41.08
CA GLU A 284 -26.61 -57.98 -40.45
C GLU A 284 -25.80 -58.85 -41.41
N SER A 285 -24.51 -59.13 -41.07
CA SER A 285 -23.89 -60.40 -41.41
C SER A 285 -22.83 -60.79 -40.45
N ALA A 286 -22.95 -62.03 -39.95
CA ALA A 286 -22.13 -62.68 -38.94
C ALA A 286 -20.82 -63.24 -39.53
N GLY A 287 -19.83 -63.43 -38.66
CA GLY A 287 -18.78 -64.43 -38.84
C GLY A 287 -17.33 -63.86 -38.62
N PRO A 288 -16.36 -64.73 -38.31
CA PRO A 288 -16.01 -65.14 -36.96
C PRO A 288 -14.60 -64.63 -36.56
N GLU A 289 -14.34 -64.76 -35.29
CA GLU A 289 -13.01 -64.55 -34.61
C GLU A 289 -11.88 -65.35 -35.25
N PRO A 290 -10.61 -64.90 -35.16
CA PRO A 290 -9.65 -65.68 -34.51
C PRO A 290 -8.65 -64.92 -33.56
N ALA A 291 -8.40 -65.62 -32.50
CA ALA A 291 -7.30 -65.73 -31.54
C ALA A 291 -6.09 -64.78 -31.65
N GLY A 292 -5.69 -64.33 -30.46
CA GLY A 292 -4.52 -63.54 -30.15
C GLY A 292 -3.17 -64.23 -30.38
N PRO A 293 -2.12 -63.58 -30.02
CA PRO A 293 -1.38 -63.94 -28.81
C PRO A 293 -0.83 -62.76 -27.95
N GLU A 294 -0.67 -63.09 -26.72
CA GLU A 294 0.02 -62.40 -25.61
C GLU A 294 1.56 -62.39 -25.78
N PRO A 295 2.31 -61.95 -24.74
CA PRO A 295 2.79 -60.59 -24.53
C PRO A 295 4.34 -60.52 -24.53
N ALA A 296 4.94 -59.39 -24.62
CA ALA A 296 6.37 -59.21 -24.37
C ALA A 296 6.61 -58.09 -23.37
N GLY A 297 7.38 -58.40 -22.38
CA GLY A 297 7.69 -57.67 -21.17
C GLY A 297 8.70 -56.53 -21.33
N PRO A 298 9.25 -56.01 -20.20
CA PRO A 298 9.55 -54.59 -20.02
C PRO A 298 10.97 -54.21 -20.49
N SER A 299 11.15 -52.96 -20.96
CA SER A 299 12.47 -52.40 -21.21
C SER A 299 12.68 -51.10 -20.45
N ALA A 300 13.58 -51.22 -19.55
CA ALA A 300 14.65 -50.36 -19.01
C ALA A 300 14.48 -48.82 -19.11
N GLU A 301 14.45 -48.24 -17.93
CA GLU A 301 14.74 -46.87 -17.55
C GLU A 301 16.20 -46.49 -17.86
N PRO A 302 16.50 -45.26 -18.36
CA PRO A 302 17.86 -44.73 -18.32
C PRO A 302 18.10 -43.84 -17.10
N PRO A 303 19.36 -43.77 -16.62
CA PRO A 303 19.69 -43.30 -15.28
C PRO A 303 19.70 -41.78 -15.12
N ALA A 304 19.37 -41.32 -13.90
CA ALA A 304 19.40 -39.98 -13.38
C ALA A 304 20.77 -39.29 -13.54
N ARG A 305 20.76 -38.07 -14.02
CA ARG A 305 21.94 -37.19 -14.01
C ARG A 305 22.02 -36.44 -12.69
N SER A 306 23.15 -36.60 -12.00
CA SER A 306 23.54 -35.90 -10.78
C SER A 306 23.67 -34.37 -10.97
N PRO A 307 23.42 -33.58 -9.91
CA PRO A 307 23.54 -32.11 -9.97
C PRO A 307 25.00 -31.65 -9.87
N ARG A 308 25.39 -30.74 -10.71
CA ARG A 308 26.69 -30.04 -10.68
C ARG A 308 26.71 -29.00 -9.56
N LEU A 309 27.71 -29.09 -8.69
CA LEU A 309 28.10 -28.13 -7.67
C LEU A 309 28.64 -26.83 -8.31
N PRO A 310 28.37 -25.64 -7.70
CA PRO A 310 28.89 -24.37 -8.21
C PRO A 310 30.39 -24.19 -7.89
N ARG A 311 31.13 -23.66 -8.85
CA ARG A 311 32.56 -23.35 -8.74
C ARG A 311 32.77 -22.08 -7.92
N SER A 312 33.66 -22.15 -6.94
CA SER A 312 34.20 -21.06 -6.15
C SER A 312 34.99 -20.03 -7.02
N PRO A 313 34.94 -18.73 -6.69
CA PRO A 313 35.75 -17.74 -7.39
C PRO A 313 37.21 -17.75 -6.90
N ARG A 314 38.15 -17.68 -7.84
CA ARG A 314 39.58 -17.57 -7.61
C ARG A 314 39.97 -16.22 -7.02
N LEU A 315 40.68 -16.25 -5.91
CA LEU A 315 41.52 -15.16 -5.39
C LEU A 315 42.61 -14.82 -6.38
N ARG A 316 42.76 -13.53 -6.76
CA ARG A 316 43.96 -12.98 -7.36
C ARG A 316 44.77 -12.26 -6.31
N SER A 317 45.96 -12.74 -6.10
CA SER A 317 47.02 -12.17 -5.29
C SER A 317 47.90 -11.22 -6.12
N GLY A 318 48.42 -10.22 -5.44
CA GLY A 318 49.63 -9.48 -5.81
C GLY A 318 49.35 -8.11 -6.46
N ALA A 319 50.01 -7.03 -6.16
CA ALA A 319 51.31 -6.81 -5.59
C ALA A 319 51.39 -5.38 -5.04
N SER A 320 52.16 -5.25 -3.98
CA SER A 320 52.68 -4.03 -3.37
C SER A 320 53.55 -3.18 -4.30
N ARG A 321 53.52 -1.84 -4.07
CA ARG A 321 54.58 -0.83 -4.13
C ARG A 321 53.90 0.54 -4.21
N GLY A 322 54.20 1.58 -3.49
CA GLY A 322 55.30 2.10 -2.74
C GLY A 322 54.90 3.51 -2.38
N VAL A 323 55.16 3.93 -1.13
CA VAL A 323 55.20 5.30 -0.67
C VAL A 323 56.55 5.88 -1.13
N PRO A 324 56.73 7.18 -1.39
CA PRO A 324 56.80 8.23 -0.40
C PRO A 324 56.31 9.64 -0.86
N GLY A 325 55.91 10.48 0.06
CA GLY A 325 56.69 11.56 0.55
C GLY A 325 55.97 12.91 0.57
N SER A 326 55.84 13.50 1.77
CA SER A 326 56.00 14.92 2.12
C SER A 326 55.07 15.98 1.51
N GLY A 327 54.33 16.61 2.44
CA GLY A 327 53.63 17.89 2.43
C GLY A 327 54.54 19.11 2.07
N PRO A 328 54.24 20.37 2.50
CA PRO A 328 53.00 20.97 2.98
C PRO A 328 52.62 22.27 2.19
N ASP A 329 51.71 23.03 2.76
CA ASP A 329 51.45 24.48 2.65
C ASP A 329 50.27 24.97 1.77
N THR A 330 49.40 25.59 2.44
CA THR A 330 49.02 27.00 2.57
C THR A 330 47.93 27.55 1.67
N LEU A 331 46.86 28.04 2.37
CA LEU A 331 46.08 29.28 2.14
C LEU A 331 45.32 29.44 0.79
N PHE A 332 44.00 29.42 0.83
CA PHE A 332 43.08 30.57 0.96
C PHE A 332 41.67 30.05 1.18
#